data_316735ff3e5a21e8bb4a8c759bc675ee
#
_entry.id   316735ff3e5a21e8bb4a8c759bc675ee
#
_cell.length_a   1.000
_cell.length_b   1.000
_cell.length_c   1.000
_cell.angle_alpha   90.00
_cell.angle_beta   90.00
_cell.angle_gamma   90.00
#
_symmetry.space_group_name_H-M   'P 1'
#
loop_
_entity.id
_entity.type
_entity.pdbx_description
1 polymer ?
#
loop_
_entity_poly.entity_id
_entity_poly.type
_entity_poly.pdbx_seq_one_letter_code
_entity_poly.pdbx_strand_id
1 'polypeptide(L)'
;MFWVYNRKNIKVIFLLLFIIVTVAIGATVWIIMQPPQKQEVHNKVPVQRSYVKISGFDEKRYPTPNYDRTRKNEVVGVVLHHTGEPTVEESLEILTSPERKVSTHVVIDTDGTRYVMADPTVVTYHAGLSILHGMEHCNYCTIGIEFQGNTLEKPLTDKQIASAIEYLMPIIEEYNIPLENIVTHEMVRNAYREQYPDKRCDIKVDITPHEYAHFMGTLCTYLLIKDKIHK
;
A
#
# COMPACT_ATOMS: atom_id res chain seq x y z
N MET A 1 73.44 3.51 0.34
CA MET A 1 73.25 3.63 -1.13
C MET A 1 72.30 4.79 -1.36
N PHE A 2 72.86 6.02 -1.57
CA PHE A 2 72.07 7.24 -1.75
C PHE A 2 71.64 7.33 -3.23
N TRP A 3 70.33 7.27 -3.48
CA TRP A 3 69.75 7.56 -4.81
C TRP A 3 69.88 9.06 -5.08
N VAL A 4 70.83 9.45 -5.99
CA VAL A 4 70.89 10.82 -6.48
C VAL A 4 69.76 11.05 -7.47
N TYR A 5 68.71 11.74 -7.03
CA TYR A 5 67.60 12.11 -7.88
C TYR A 5 68.02 13.20 -8.85
N ASN A 6 68.16 12.82 -10.15
CA ASN A 6 68.58 13.75 -11.20
C ASN A 6 67.39 14.72 -11.52
N ARG A 7 67.65 16.03 -11.45
CA ARG A 7 66.65 17.08 -11.71
C ARG A 7 65.88 16.93 -13.06
N LYS A 8 66.49 16.29 -14.06
CA LYS A 8 65.83 15.98 -15.34
C LYS A 8 64.69 14.92 -15.14
N ASN A 9 64.92 13.91 -14.37
CA ASN A 9 63.97 12.85 -14.10
C ASN A 9 62.74 13.38 -13.29
N ILE A 10 62.98 14.34 -12.40
CA ILE A 10 61.91 14.97 -11.62
C ILE A 10 60.97 15.74 -12.53
N LYS A 11 61.48 16.53 -13.51
CA LYS A 11 60.66 17.28 -14.47
C LYS A 11 59.80 16.34 -15.34
N VAL A 12 60.33 15.19 -15.75
CA VAL A 12 59.59 14.20 -16.54
C VAL A 12 58.49 13.56 -15.69
N ILE A 13 58.75 13.25 -14.44
CA ILE A 13 57.74 12.70 -13.53
C ILE A 13 56.59 13.68 -13.27
N PHE A 14 56.92 14.98 -13.05
CA PHE A 14 55.88 16.02 -12.90
C PHE A 14 55.08 16.23 -14.17
N LEU A 15 55.70 16.17 -15.37
CA LEU A 15 55.00 16.25 -16.62
C LEU A 15 54.05 15.09 -16.85
N LEU A 16 54.46 13.87 -16.54
CA LEU A 16 53.62 12.67 -16.63
C LEU A 16 52.46 12.71 -15.67
N LEU A 17 52.69 13.13 -14.40
CA LEU A 17 51.61 13.30 -13.41
C LEU A 17 50.63 14.38 -13.86
N PHE A 18 51.09 15.49 -14.40
CA PHE A 18 50.21 16.55 -14.94
C PHE A 18 49.36 16.02 -16.08
N ILE A 19 49.89 15.24 -17.01
CA ILE A 19 49.15 14.64 -18.13
C ILE A 19 48.10 13.66 -17.60
N ILE A 20 48.47 12.80 -16.61
CA ILE A 20 47.50 11.84 -16.03
C ILE A 20 46.33 12.59 -15.35
N VAL A 21 46.61 13.64 -14.59
CA VAL A 21 45.60 14.43 -13.92
C VAL A 21 44.68 15.15 -14.92
N THR A 22 45.25 15.73 -15.96
CA THR A 22 44.42 16.42 -17.01
C THR A 22 43.56 15.44 -17.79
N VAL A 23 44.06 14.25 -18.12
CA VAL A 23 43.28 13.20 -18.79
C VAL A 23 42.15 12.67 -17.84
N ALA A 24 42.46 12.48 -16.57
CA ALA A 24 41.45 12.05 -15.59
C ALA A 24 40.35 13.11 -15.42
N ILE A 25 40.70 14.41 -15.31
CA ILE A 25 39.73 15.50 -15.22
C ILE A 25 38.90 15.58 -16.52
N GLY A 26 39.51 15.48 -17.67
CA GLY A 26 38.82 15.49 -18.97
C GLY A 26 37.85 14.34 -19.11
N ALA A 27 38.20 13.12 -18.67
CA ALA A 27 37.31 11.96 -18.67
C ALA A 27 36.13 12.12 -17.71
N THR A 28 36.36 12.69 -16.51
CA THR A 28 35.30 12.94 -15.53
C THR A 28 34.32 14.01 -16.04
N VAL A 29 34.82 15.10 -16.61
CA VAL A 29 33.97 16.15 -17.21
C VAL A 29 33.17 15.60 -18.40
N TRP A 30 33.81 14.78 -19.25
CA TRP A 30 33.10 14.14 -20.36
C TRP A 30 31.96 13.21 -19.91
N ILE A 31 32.17 12.42 -18.84
CA ILE A 31 31.14 11.56 -18.25
C ILE A 31 29.97 12.39 -17.68
N ILE A 32 30.30 13.52 -17.01
CA ILE A 32 29.27 14.40 -16.41
C ILE A 32 28.47 15.15 -17.49
N MET A 33 29.11 15.46 -18.61
CA MET A 33 28.48 16.17 -19.74
C MET A 33 27.73 15.26 -20.73
N GLN A 34 27.77 13.93 -20.54
CA GLN A 34 26.93 13.03 -21.31
C GLN A 34 25.47 13.31 -20.98
N PRO A 35 24.60 13.56 -21.94
CA PRO A 35 23.17 13.63 -21.69
C PRO A 35 22.73 12.31 -21.09
N PRO A 36 21.78 12.32 -20.14
CA PRO A 36 21.28 11.08 -19.56
C PRO A 36 20.88 10.16 -20.70
N GLN A 37 21.56 9.01 -20.77
CA GLN A 37 21.22 7.97 -21.75
C GLN A 37 19.75 7.64 -21.51
N LYS A 38 18.88 7.96 -22.48
CA LYS A 38 17.53 7.42 -22.49
C LYS A 38 17.67 5.91 -22.44
N GLN A 39 17.43 5.33 -21.27
CA GLN A 39 17.14 3.90 -21.18
C GLN A 39 15.90 3.69 -22.05
N GLU A 40 16.09 3.20 -23.25
CA GLU A 40 15.00 2.58 -23.97
C GLU A 40 14.57 1.38 -23.14
N VAL A 41 13.47 1.57 -22.40
CA VAL A 41 12.79 0.48 -21.74
C VAL A 41 12.22 -0.42 -22.83
N HIS A 42 13.09 -1.26 -23.40
CA HIS A 42 12.69 -2.38 -24.22
C HIS A 42 12.19 -3.47 -23.30
N ASN A 43 10.96 -3.32 -22.81
CA ASN A 43 10.09 -4.41 -22.46
C ASN A 43 8.65 -3.91 -22.48
N LYS A 44 8.10 -3.75 -23.69
CA LYS A 44 6.66 -3.83 -23.87
C LYS A 44 6.27 -5.30 -23.68
N VAL A 45 6.17 -5.73 -22.41
CA VAL A 45 5.29 -6.84 -22.10
C VAL A 45 3.91 -6.31 -22.47
N PRO A 46 3.18 -6.95 -23.41
CA PRO A 46 1.79 -6.60 -23.63
C PRO A 46 1.07 -6.93 -22.34
N VAL A 47 0.84 -5.91 -21.50
CA VAL A 47 -0.10 -6.06 -20.40
C VAL A 47 -1.44 -6.18 -21.09
N GLN A 48 -1.89 -7.40 -21.27
CA GLN A 48 -3.26 -7.72 -21.64
C GLN A 48 -4.11 -7.28 -20.45
N ARG A 49 -4.51 -5.99 -20.45
CA ARG A 49 -5.42 -5.43 -19.47
C ARG A 49 -6.77 -6.07 -19.75
N SER A 50 -7.07 -7.14 -19.02
CA SER A 50 -8.44 -7.58 -18.86
C SER A 50 -9.15 -6.47 -18.10
N TYR A 51 -10.02 -5.71 -18.76
CA TYR A 51 -10.91 -4.77 -18.08
C TYR A 51 -11.87 -5.61 -17.24
N VAL A 52 -11.58 -5.72 -15.95
CA VAL A 52 -12.51 -6.36 -15.02
C VAL A 52 -13.72 -5.46 -14.91
N LYS A 53 -14.89 -6.02 -15.19
CA LYS A 53 -16.17 -5.30 -15.01
C LYS A 53 -16.33 -5.01 -13.52
N ILE A 54 -16.29 -3.72 -13.14
CA ILE A 54 -16.46 -3.28 -11.75
C ILE A 54 -17.96 -3.13 -11.48
N SER A 55 -18.70 -4.23 -11.53
CA SER A 55 -20.10 -4.26 -11.12
C SER A 55 -20.65 -5.69 -11.11
N GLY A 56 -21.62 -5.93 -10.22
CA GLY A 56 -22.38 -7.17 -10.17
C GLY A 56 -21.71 -8.28 -9.37
N PHE A 57 -20.95 -7.91 -8.34
CA PHE A 57 -20.47 -8.88 -7.36
C PHE A 57 -21.56 -9.24 -6.37
N ASP A 58 -21.60 -10.50 -5.97
CA ASP A 58 -22.53 -10.97 -4.96
C ASP A 58 -22.23 -10.35 -3.60
N GLU A 59 -23.31 -9.94 -2.90
CA GLU A 59 -23.22 -9.38 -1.58
C GLU A 59 -24.12 -10.15 -0.61
N LYS A 60 -23.54 -10.59 0.49
CA LYS A 60 -24.21 -11.33 1.56
C LYS A 60 -24.10 -10.55 2.87
N ARG A 61 -25.22 -10.42 3.58
CA ARG A 61 -25.21 -9.89 4.95
C ARG A 61 -24.73 -10.97 5.89
N TYR A 62 -23.65 -10.66 6.65
CA TYR A 62 -23.06 -11.58 7.62
C TYR A 62 -22.64 -10.80 8.89
N PRO A 63 -23.63 -10.35 9.70
CA PRO A 63 -23.38 -9.38 10.76
C PRO A 63 -22.49 -9.94 11.86
N THR A 64 -21.50 -9.15 12.28
CA THR A 64 -20.65 -9.46 13.43
C THR A 64 -21.29 -8.97 14.73
N PRO A 65 -21.18 -9.71 15.85
CA PRO A 65 -21.57 -9.23 17.19
C PRO A 65 -20.52 -8.32 17.81
N ASN A 66 -19.31 -8.25 17.24
CA ASN A 66 -18.12 -7.60 17.79
C ASN A 66 -18.03 -6.13 17.31
N TYR A 67 -18.68 -5.21 18.00
CA TYR A 67 -18.63 -3.79 17.70
C TYR A 67 -18.85 -2.94 18.96
N ASP A 68 -18.38 -1.69 18.94
CA ASP A 68 -18.65 -0.75 20.02
C ASP A 68 -20.07 -0.20 19.87
N ARG A 69 -20.89 -0.41 20.90
CA ARG A 69 -22.29 0.06 20.96
C ARG A 69 -22.44 1.46 21.51
N THR A 70 -21.35 2.03 22.03
CA THR A 70 -21.37 3.32 22.75
C THR A 70 -20.99 4.49 21.84
N ARG A 71 -20.39 4.22 20.70
CA ARG A 71 -19.92 5.23 19.74
C ARG A 71 -20.38 4.94 18.32
N LYS A 72 -20.39 5.98 17.50
CA LYS A 72 -20.48 5.87 16.04
C LYS A 72 -19.11 6.02 15.43
N ASN A 73 -18.90 5.40 14.28
CA ASN A 73 -17.71 5.58 13.47
C ASN A 73 -17.78 6.94 12.76
N GLU A 74 -16.78 7.78 12.96
CA GLU A 74 -16.61 9.08 12.29
C GLU A 74 -15.78 8.88 11.03
N VAL A 75 -16.37 8.28 10.00
CA VAL A 75 -15.68 7.79 8.81
C VAL A 75 -14.90 8.89 8.09
N VAL A 76 -13.56 8.79 8.13
CA VAL A 76 -12.63 9.68 7.41
C VAL A 76 -11.64 8.91 6.54
N GLY A 77 -11.62 7.58 6.63
CA GLY A 77 -10.66 6.75 5.91
C GLY A 77 -11.03 5.27 5.84
N VAL A 78 -10.17 4.51 5.20
CA VAL A 78 -10.29 3.07 5.01
C VAL A 78 -8.99 2.40 5.38
N VAL A 79 -9.05 1.29 6.12
CA VAL A 79 -7.89 0.43 6.40
C VAL A 79 -8.07 -0.90 5.69
N LEU A 80 -7.10 -1.23 4.85
CA LEU A 80 -7.06 -2.47 4.09
C LEU A 80 -6.29 -3.54 4.86
N HIS A 81 -6.85 -4.74 4.91
CA HIS A 81 -6.29 -5.92 5.57
C HIS A 81 -6.36 -7.13 4.65
N HIS A 82 -5.57 -8.16 4.96
CA HIS A 82 -5.82 -9.52 4.51
C HIS A 82 -6.11 -10.42 5.71
N THR A 83 -7.00 -11.40 5.53
CA THR A 83 -7.47 -12.25 6.65
C THR A 83 -6.37 -13.14 7.20
N GLY A 84 -5.43 -13.59 6.38
CA GLY A 84 -4.40 -14.57 6.73
C GLY A 84 -4.91 -16.02 6.82
N GLU A 85 -6.22 -16.24 6.74
CA GLU A 85 -6.82 -17.56 6.87
C GLU A 85 -6.94 -18.28 5.51
N PRO A 86 -6.94 -19.62 5.49
CA PRO A 86 -7.03 -20.41 4.26
C PRO A 86 -8.36 -20.26 3.51
N THR A 87 -9.47 -20.10 4.26
CA THR A 87 -10.83 -20.06 3.70
C THR A 87 -11.63 -18.86 4.22
N VAL A 88 -12.64 -18.46 3.47
CA VAL A 88 -13.51 -17.36 3.89
C VAL A 88 -14.37 -17.79 5.10
N GLU A 89 -14.75 -19.06 5.20
CA GLU A 89 -15.51 -19.59 6.31
C GLU A 89 -14.74 -19.44 7.63
N GLU A 90 -13.44 -19.80 7.67
CA GLU A 90 -12.58 -19.61 8.83
C GLU A 90 -12.44 -18.15 9.22
N SER A 91 -12.27 -17.27 8.21
CA SER A 91 -12.21 -15.83 8.43
C SER A 91 -13.51 -15.30 9.05
N LEU A 92 -14.66 -15.69 8.53
CA LEU A 92 -15.97 -15.29 9.05
C LEU A 92 -16.20 -15.80 10.47
N GLU A 93 -15.79 -17.04 10.77
CA GLU A 93 -15.88 -17.61 12.12
C GLU A 93 -15.07 -16.78 13.14
N ILE A 94 -13.82 -16.43 12.79
CA ILE A 94 -12.98 -15.60 13.65
C ILE A 94 -13.59 -14.21 13.87
N LEU A 95 -14.05 -13.56 12.81
CA LEU A 95 -14.57 -12.18 12.84
C LEU A 95 -15.96 -12.08 13.50
N THR A 96 -16.65 -13.20 13.71
CA THR A 96 -17.92 -13.27 14.43
C THR A 96 -17.80 -13.93 15.81
N SER A 97 -16.64 -14.48 16.17
CA SER A 97 -16.41 -15.06 17.50
C SER A 97 -16.37 -13.97 18.59
N PRO A 98 -17.28 -13.97 19.57
CA PRO A 98 -17.27 -13.00 20.66
C PRO A 98 -16.00 -13.06 21.52
N GLU A 99 -15.33 -14.22 21.57
CA GLU A 99 -14.12 -14.46 22.34
C GLU A 99 -12.92 -13.74 21.70
N ARG A 100 -12.87 -13.68 20.37
CA ARG A 100 -11.78 -13.05 19.61
C ARG A 100 -11.80 -11.54 19.70
N LYS A 101 -12.97 -10.93 19.82
CA LYS A 101 -13.16 -9.47 19.90
C LYS A 101 -12.49 -8.72 18.74
N VAL A 102 -12.53 -9.31 17.55
CA VAL A 102 -12.08 -8.71 16.30
C VAL A 102 -13.24 -8.67 15.32
N SER A 103 -13.24 -7.74 14.42
CA SER A 103 -14.30 -7.58 13.40
C SER A 103 -13.87 -6.61 12.32
N THR A 104 -14.58 -6.62 11.20
CA THR A 104 -14.41 -5.70 10.08
C THR A 104 -15.76 -5.26 9.54
N HIS A 105 -15.78 -4.33 8.58
CA HIS A 105 -17.01 -3.92 7.92
C HIS A 105 -17.39 -4.87 6.78
N VAL A 106 -16.40 -5.36 6.04
CA VAL A 106 -16.63 -6.28 4.92
C VAL A 106 -15.45 -7.23 4.76
N VAL A 107 -15.74 -8.49 4.45
CA VAL A 107 -14.79 -9.48 3.92
C VAL A 107 -15.05 -9.65 2.44
N ILE A 108 -14.01 -9.68 1.62
CA ILE A 108 -14.08 -9.88 0.17
C ILE A 108 -13.35 -11.17 -0.19
N ASP A 109 -14.12 -12.15 -0.65
CA ASP A 109 -13.58 -13.44 -1.05
C ASP A 109 -12.81 -13.35 -2.37
N THR A 110 -12.03 -14.37 -2.67
CA THR A 110 -11.16 -14.45 -3.87
C THR A 110 -11.93 -14.39 -5.19
N ASP A 111 -13.21 -14.73 -5.19
CA ASP A 111 -14.10 -14.62 -6.35
C ASP A 111 -14.80 -13.25 -6.44
N GLY A 112 -14.58 -12.37 -5.46
CA GLY A 112 -15.16 -11.04 -5.34
C GLY A 112 -16.47 -10.99 -4.55
N THR A 113 -16.99 -12.12 -4.05
CA THR A 113 -18.17 -12.14 -3.16
C THR A 113 -17.89 -11.32 -1.90
N ARG A 114 -18.80 -10.43 -1.54
CA ARG A 114 -18.72 -9.59 -0.33
C ARG A 114 -19.56 -10.16 0.81
N TYR A 115 -18.97 -10.24 1.98
CA TYR A 115 -19.67 -10.54 3.24
C TYR A 115 -19.71 -9.27 4.08
N VAL A 116 -20.81 -8.53 4.03
CA VAL A 116 -20.99 -7.27 4.75
C VAL A 116 -21.33 -7.56 6.20
N MET A 117 -20.44 -7.20 7.11
CA MET A 117 -20.49 -7.54 8.53
C MET A 117 -20.99 -6.39 9.40
N ALA A 118 -20.79 -5.14 8.99
CA ALA A 118 -21.26 -3.95 9.68
C ALA A 118 -21.51 -2.81 8.69
N ASP A 119 -22.41 -1.89 9.06
CA ASP A 119 -22.60 -0.67 8.29
C ASP A 119 -21.44 0.32 8.53
N PRO A 120 -21.16 1.25 7.60
CA PRO A 120 -20.03 2.17 7.73
C PRO A 120 -19.98 2.98 9.05
N THR A 121 -21.13 3.29 9.62
CA THR A 121 -21.26 4.07 10.86
C THR A 121 -21.04 3.25 12.13
N VAL A 122 -20.85 1.95 12.02
CA VAL A 122 -20.58 1.05 13.15
C VAL A 122 -19.10 1.01 13.45
N VAL A 123 -18.69 1.09 14.71
CA VAL A 123 -17.30 0.93 15.12
C VAL A 123 -16.95 -0.55 15.21
N THR A 124 -16.18 -1.06 14.27
CA THR A 124 -15.65 -2.42 14.29
C THR A 124 -14.23 -2.47 14.87
N TYR A 125 -13.76 -3.66 15.28
CA TYR A 125 -12.46 -3.84 15.93
C TYR A 125 -11.44 -4.43 14.96
N HIS A 126 -10.96 -3.61 13.99
CA HIS A 126 -10.08 -4.08 12.92
C HIS A 126 -8.64 -3.51 13.00
N ALA A 127 -8.44 -2.30 13.55
CA ALA A 127 -7.16 -1.61 13.45
C ALA A 127 -6.35 -1.57 14.78
N GLY A 128 -7.00 -1.85 15.92
CA GLY A 128 -6.36 -1.86 17.23
C GLY A 128 -5.60 -0.56 17.57
N LEU A 129 -4.36 -0.72 18.06
CA LEU A 129 -3.45 0.42 18.31
C LEU A 129 -2.98 0.99 16.97
N SER A 130 -3.43 2.16 16.59
CA SER A 130 -3.27 2.71 15.25
C SER A 130 -3.43 4.22 15.25
N ILE A 131 -2.79 4.90 14.28
CA ILE A 131 -2.89 6.35 14.08
C ILE A 131 -3.04 6.64 12.59
N LEU A 132 -4.02 7.46 12.24
CA LEU A 132 -4.21 8.03 10.91
C LEU A 132 -4.16 9.56 11.02
N HIS A 133 -3.11 10.19 10.46
CA HIS A 133 -2.93 11.66 10.49
C HIS A 133 -3.12 12.29 11.88
N GLY A 134 -2.57 11.66 12.91
CA GLY A 134 -2.67 12.12 14.30
C GLY A 134 -3.96 11.70 15.03
N MET A 135 -4.91 11.08 14.36
CA MET A 135 -6.10 10.49 14.99
C MET A 135 -5.77 9.09 15.50
N GLU A 136 -5.83 8.91 16.81
CA GLU A 136 -5.61 7.62 17.46
C GLU A 136 -6.85 6.72 17.35
N HIS A 137 -6.61 5.40 17.44
CA HIS A 137 -7.67 4.40 17.43
C HIS A 137 -8.52 4.42 16.16
N CYS A 138 -7.90 4.07 15.03
CA CYS A 138 -8.56 4.08 13.71
C CYS A 138 -9.88 3.30 13.63
N ASN A 139 -10.16 2.38 14.56
CA ASN A 139 -11.47 1.75 14.69
C ASN A 139 -12.64 2.77 14.76
N TYR A 140 -12.39 3.97 15.30
CA TYR A 140 -13.41 4.99 15.49
C TYR A 140 -13.58 5.96 14.31
N CYS A 141 -12.69 5.87 13.32
CA CYS A 141 -12.66 6.83 12.23
C CYS A 141 -12.40 6.20 10.84
N THR A 142 -12.36 4.86 10.75
CA THR A 142 -12.12 4.19 9.47
C THR A 142 -13.04 3.01 9.25
N ILE A 143 -13.13 2.60 7.99
CA ILE A 143 -13.78 1.36 7.56
C ILE A 143 -12.69 0.32 7.35
N GLY A 144 -12.85 -0.87 7.97
CA GLY A 144 -11.99 -2.02 7.72
C GLY A 144 -12.49 -2.85 6.55
N ILE A 145 -11.59 -3.20 5.64
CA ILE A 145 -11.82 -4.15 4.55
C ILE A 145 -10.83 -5.30 4.69
N GLU A 146 -11.34 -6.51 4.77
CA GLU A 146 -10.56 -7.74 4.79
C GLU A 146 -10.61 -8.44 3.43
N PHE A 147 -9.47 -8.62 2.79
CA PHE A 147 -9.35 -9.47 1.62
C PHE A 147 -9.04 -10.90 2.06
N GLN A 148 -9.87 -11.85 1.63
CA GLN A 148 -9.61 -13.26 1.91
C GLN A 148 -8.27 -13.71 1.33
N GLY A 149 -7.46 -14.37 2.17
CA GLY A 149 -6.15 -14.90 1.82
C GLY A 149 -5.00 -14.18 2.53
N ASN A 150 -3.80 -14.37 2.02
CA ASN A 150 -2.56 -13.84 2.57
C ASN A 150 -1.70 -13.24 1.45
N THR A 151 -1.57 -11.92 1.39
CA THR A 151 -0.81 -11.23 0.32
C THR A 151 0.70 -11.46 0.40
N LEU A 152 1.22 -12.04 1.47
CA LEU A 152 2.60 -12.53 1.55
C LEU A 152 2.83 -13.81 0.74
N GLU A 153 1.77 -14.55 0.45
CA GLU A 153 1.82 -15.85 -0.24
C GLU A 153 1.26 -15.78 -1.65
N LYS A 154 0.16 -15.03 -1.82
CA LYS A 154 -0.55 -14.90 -3.10
C LYS A 154 -1.04 -13.48 -3.30
N PRO A 155 -0.98 -12.94 -4.53
CA PRO A 155 -1.53 -11.61 -4.82
C PRO A 155 -3.05 -11.58 -4.65
N LEU A 156 -3.59 -10.38 -4.46
CA LEU A 156 -5.02 -10.13 -4.57
C LEU A 156 -5.51 -10.49 -5.97
N THR A 157 -6.69 -11.08 -6.06
CA THR A 157 -7.31 -11.32 -7.37
C THR A 157 -7.87 -10.02 -7.94
N ASP A 158 -7.92 -9.92 -9.28
CA ASP A 158 -8.58 -8.78 -9.96
C ASP A 158 -10.04 -8.63 -9.52
N LYS A 159 -10.71 -9.74 -9.19
CA LYS A 159 -12.09 -9.74 -8.69
C LYS A 159 -12.19 -9.15 -7.29
N GLN A 160 -11.26 -9.45 -6.39
CA GLN A 160 -11.21 -8.83 -5.07
C GLN A 160 -11.02 -7.33 -5.17
N ILE A 161 -10.07 -6.89 -6.00
CA ILE A 161 -9.79 -5.46 -6.21
C ILE A 161 -11.03 -4.75 -6.81
N ALA A 162 -11.62 -5.31 -7.85
CA ALA A 162 -12.79 -4.74 -8.51
C ALA A 162 -14.01 -4.68 -7.57
N SER A 163 -14.24 -5.74 -6.78
CA SER A 163 -15.32 -5.80 -5.79
C SER A 163 -15.14 -4.78 -4.66
N ALA A 164 -13.90 -4.61 -4.17
CA ALA A 164 -13.58 -3.60 -3.17
C ALA A 164 -13.83 -2.18 -3.70
N ILE A 165 -13.45 -1.90 -4.93
CA ILE A 165 -13.68 -0.59 -5.56
C ILE A 165 -15.18 -0.34 -5.71
N GLU A 166 -15.97 -1.33 -6.18
CA GLU A 166 -17.42 -1.21 -6.26
C GLU A 166 -18.06 -0.89 -4.89
N TYR A 167 -17.61 -1.58 -3.84
CA TYR A 167 -18.07 -1.36 -2.47
C TYR A 167 -17.68 0.01 -1.93
N LEU A 168 -16.45 0.45 -2.18
CA LEU A 168 -15.91 1.69 -1.63
C LEU A 168 -16.41 2.96 -2.33
N MET A 169 -16.73 2.90 -3.62
CA MET A 169 -17.08 4.11 -4.38
C MET A 169 -18.19 4.94 -3.75
N PRO A 170 -19.38 4.38 -3.40
CA PRO A 170 -20.43 5.15 -2.75
C PRO A 170 -20.01 5.68 -1.38
N ILE A 171 -19.18 4.94 -0.65
CA ILE A 171 -18.67 5.32 0.67
C ILE A 171 -17.69 6.49 0.55
N ILE A 172 -16.75 6.42 -0.39
CA ILE A 172 -15.81 7.52 -0.66
C ILE A 172 -16.56 8.81 -1.00
N GLU A 173 -17.61 8.72 -1.80
CA GLU A 173 -18.44 9.88 -2.19
C GLU A 173 -19.26 10.41 -1.02
N GLU A 174 -19.93 9.54 -0.26
CA GLU A 174 -20.78 9.91 0.87
C GLU A 174 -19.98 10.61 2.00
N TYR A 175 -18.82 10.07 2.33
CA TYR A 175 -17.99 10.57 3.44
C TYR A 175 -16.87 11.50 2.97
N ASN A 176 -16.76 11.80 1.68
CA ASN A 176 -15.68 12.61 1.09
C ASN A 176 -14.28 12.13 1.50
N ILE A 177 -14.03 10.82 1.45
CA ILE A 177 -12.78 10.22 1.88
C ILE A 177 -11.64 10.59 0.92
N PRO A 178 -10.59 11.31 1.38
CA PRO A 178 -9.40 11.55 0.57
C PRO A 178 -8.68 10.24 0.23
N LEU A 179 -8.09 10.13 -0.96
CA LEU A 179 -7.42 8.88 -1.38
C LEU A 179 -6.22 8.53 -0.49
N GLU A 180 -5.54 9.54 0.07
CA GLU A 180 -4.46 9.36 1.04
C GLU A 180 -4.91 8.76 2.38
N ASN A 181 -6.21 8.73 2.64
CA ASN A 181 -6.82 8.11 3.82
C ASN A 181 -7.24 6.64 3.56
N ILE A 182 -6.96 6.13 2.37
CA ILE A 182 -7.07 4.70 2.07
C ILE A 182 -5.70 4.08 2.30
N VAL A 183 -5.52 3.40 3.41
CA VAL A 183 -4.22 2.98 3.94
C VAL A 183 -4.21 1.50 4.27
N THR A 184 -3.03 0.94 4.54
CA THR A 184 -2.92 -0.43 5.07
C THR A 184 -2.86 -0.43 6.60
N HIS A 185 -3.16 -1.57 7.22
CA HIS A 185 -3.00 -1.74 8.67
C HIS A 185 -1.55 -1.50 9.12
N GLU A 186 -0.58 -1.93 8.32
CA GLU A 186 0.83 -1.67 8.60
C GLU A 186 1.12 -0.17 8.71
N MET A 187 0.59 0.66 7.80
CA MET A 187 0.81 2.11 7.80
C MET A 187 0.33 2.77 9.10
N VAL A 188 -0.92 2.51 9.51
CA VAL A 188 -1.49 3.10 10.72
C VAL A 188 -0.88 2.53 12.00
N ARG A 189 -0.41 1.29 11.95
CA ARG A 189 0.31 0.65 13.05
C ARG A 189 1.72 1.22 13.21
N ASN A 190 2.44 1.44 12.12
CA ASN A 190 3.77 2.05 12.13
C ASN A 190 3.70 3.50 12.61
N ALA A 191 2.71 4.29 12.20
CA ALA A 191 2.48 5.62 12.73
C ALA A 191 2.29 5.63 14.26
N TYR A 192 1.56 4.63 14.81
CA TYR A 192 1.45 4.47 16.25
C TYR A 192 2.79 4.15 16.92
N ARG A 193 3.59 3.26 16.34
CA ARG A 193 4.91 2.88 16.86
C ARG A 193 5.91 4.04 16.83
N GLU A 194 5.86 4.86 15.80
CA GLU A 194 6.71 6.06 15.69
C GLU A 194 6.34 7.11 16.76
N GLN A 195 5.04 7.30 17.01
CA GLN A 195 4.57 8.23 18.04
C GLN A 195 4.83 7.72 19.46
N TYR A 196 4.80 6.41 19.67
CA TYR A 196 4.95 5.76 20.97
C TYR A 196 6.02 4.67 20.96
N PRO A 197 7.32 5.03 20.79
CA PRO A 197 8.40 4.04 20.64
C PRO A 197 8.60 3.13 21.87
N ASP A 198 8.23 3.61 23.05
CA ASP A 198 8.34 2.84 24.31
C ASP A 198 7.14 1.89 24.54
N LYS A 199 6.09 2.02 23.76
CA LYS A 199 4.93 1.12 23.89
C LYS A 199 5.09 -0.12 23.02
N ARG A 200 4.87 -1.28 23.63
CA ARG A 200 4.85 -2.54 22.89
C ARG A 200 3.69 -2.55 21.90
N CYS A 201 4.01 -2.74 20.63
CA CYS A 201 3.04 -2.85 19.56
C CYS A 201 3.56 -3.83 18.51
N ASP A 202 2.74 -4.81 18.14
CA ASP A 202 3.12 -5.83 17.17
C ASP A 202 3.33 -5.22 15.78
N ILE A 203 4.24 -5.80 15.01
CA ILE A 203 4.36 -5.52 13.59
C ILE A 203 3.19 -6.20 12.88
N LYS A 204 2.54 -5.47 11.99
CA LYS A 204 1.50 -6.01 11.10
C LYS A 204 1.98 -5.87 9.66
N VAL A 205 1.84 -6.94 8.90
CA VAL A 205 2.09 -6.97 7.46
C VAL A 205 0.84 -7.56 6.83
N ASP A 206 -0.20 -6.74 6.74
CA ASP A 206 -1.46 -7.20 6.16
C ASP A 206 -1.39 -7.10 4.63
N ILE A 207 -1.69 -5.97 4.03
CA ILE A 207 -1.54 -5.84 2.58
C ILE A 207 -0.08 -5.49 2.26
N THR A 208 0.57 -6.27 1.39
CA THR A 208 1.94 -5.96 0.96
C THR A 208 1.99 -4.64 0.18
N PRO A 209 3.12 -3.91 0.19
CA PRO A 209 3.27 -2.66 -0.56
C PRO A 209 2.97 -2.80 -2.06
N HIS A 210 3.29 -3.95 -2.65
CA HIS A 210 2.98 -4.24 -4.06
C HIS A 210 1.47 -4.32 -4.31
N GLU A 211 0.75 -5.09 -3.48
CA GLU A 211 -0.70 -5.24 -3.60
C GLU A 211 -1.46 -3.95 -3.28
N TYR A 212 -0.97 -3.18 -2.30
CA TYR A 212 -1.50 -1.85 -2.03
C TYR A 212 -1.33 -0.90 -3.23
N ALA A 213 -0.15 -0.86 -3.83
CA ALA A 213 0.10 -0.05 -5.02
C ALA A 213 -0.77 -0.47 -6.21
N HIS A 214 -0.97 -1.78 -6.40
CA HIS A 214 -1.86 -2.33 -7.43
C HIS A 214 -3.33 -1.92 -7.19
N PHE A 215 -3.82 -2.07 -5.95
CA PHE A 215 -5.16 -1.63 -5.56
C PHE A 215 -5.36 -0.14 -5.82
N MET A 216 -4.47 0.72 -5.31
CA MET A 216 -4.58 2.18 -5.45
C MET A 216 -4.46 2.62 -6.92
N GLY A 217 -3.57 2.00 -7.70
CA GLY A 217 -3.44 2.26 -9.14
C GLY A 217 -4.72 1.94 -9.92
N THR A 218 -5.39 0.84 -9.57
CA THR A 218 -6.67 0.44 -10.17
C THR A 218 -7.79 1.39 -9.76
N LEU A 219 -7.88 1.76 -8.48
CA LEU A 219 -8.85 2.74 -7.98
C LEU A 219 -8.69 4.10 -8.65
N CYS A 220 -7.48 4.64 -8.72
CA CYS A 220 -7.20 5.90 -9.39
C CYS A 220 -7.56 5.84 -10.88
N THR A 221 -7.27 4.74 -11.56
CA THR A 221 -7.65 4.54 -12.97
C THR A 221 -9.16 4.55 -13.14
N TYR A 222 -9.89 3.87 -12.26
CA TYR A 222 -11.35 3.85 -12.27
C TYR A 222 -11.95 5.25 -12.09
N LEU A 223 -11.47 6.03 -11.12
CA LEU A 223 -11.92 7.39 -10.88
C LEU A 223 -11.69 8.30 -12.08
N LEU A 224 -10.50 8.22 -12.70
CA LEU A 224 -10.18 8.99 -13.91
C LEU A 224 -11.08 8.66 -15.11
N ILE A 225 -11.50 7.41 -15.23
CA ILE A 225 -12.43 6.97 -16.29
C ILE A 225 -13.84 7.48 -15.98
N LYS A 226 -14.31 7.33 -14.73
CA LYS A 226 -15.62 7.79 -14.28
C LYS A 226 -15.79 9.29 -14.54
N ASP A 227 -14.82 10.13 -14.21
CA ASP A 227 -14.84 11.57 -14.43
C ASP A 227 -14.91 11.97 -15.91
N LYS A 228 -14.42 11.13 -16.82
CA LYS A 228 -14.48 11.37 -18.27
C LYS A 228 -15.82 10.98 -18.89
N ILE A 229 -16.54 10.05 -18.28
CA ILE A 229 -17.85 9.58 -18.80
C ILE A 229 -18.98 10.55 -18.40
N HIS A 230 -18.80 11.29 -17.31
CA HIS A 230 -19.79 12.24 -16.78
C HIS A 230 -19.56 13.69 -17.20
N LYS A 231 -18.58 13.95 -18.08
CA LYS A 231 -18.36 15.22 -18.78
C LYS A 231 -18.77 15.14 -20.26
#